data_56272abb36dbbca57c1b1c0b4d5d97b7
#
_entry.id   56272abb36dbbca57c1b1c0b4d5d97b7
#
_cell.length_a   1.000
_cell.length_b   1.000
_cell.length_c   1.000
_cell.angle_alpha   90.00
_cell.angle_beta   90.00
_cell.angle_gamma   90.00
#
_symmetry.space_group_name_H-M   'P 1'
#
loop_
_entity.id
_entity.type
_entity.pdbx_description
1 polymer ?
#
loop_
_entity_poly.entity_id
_entity_poly.type
_entity_poly.pdbx_seq_one_letter_code
_entity_poly.pdbx_strand_id
1 'polypeptide(L)'
;MTSAIIVAAGKGTRMGPNVDKLFLEVAGRPLIAHTWDRFDSSPDIDHIVVVVREGMQDAFKELAREYKFRKTFKLVAGGRERQDSVWNGLQAVSAKTEIVAIQDGARPCTSMEIIRATIEAARKVGAAVAAQRVTDTVKEADAEGMVHRTLDRSRLWAVQTPQTFRYTVILHALEVVRKNAASVTDDTAACELIGQPVKLVECLTPNPKATSTADLPYLKMLLGR
;
A
#
# COMPACT_ATOMS: atom_id res chain seq x y z
N MET A 1 -6.85 -18.51 2.79
CA MET A 1 -5.76 -17.80 3.49
C MET A 1 -5.56 -16.43 2.87
N THR A 2 -5.38 -15.39 3.70
CA THR A 2 -5.12 -14.01 3.25
C THR A 2 -3.71 -13.59 3.67
N SER A 3 -2.89 -13.14 2.72
CA SER A 3 -1.55 -12.61 2.99
C SER A 3 -1.52 -11.09 2.77
N ALA A 4 -0.83 -10.37 3.63
CA ALA A 4 -0.51 -8.96 3.40
C ALA A 4 0.90 -8.83 2.81
N ILE A 5 1.08 -7.91 1.86
CA ILE A 5 2.38 -7.48 1.35
C ILE A 5 2.56 -6.01 1.73
N ILE A 6 3.45 -5.73 2.67
CA ILE A 6 3.79 -4.36 3.08
C ILE A 6 5.00 -3.89 2.27
N VAL A 7 4.79 -2.92 1.39
CA VAL A 7 5.85 -2.38 0.52
C VAL A 7 6.61 -1.30 1.26
N ALA A 8 7.83 -1.63 1.68
CA ALA A 8 8.71 -0.81 2.51
C ALA A 8 10.09 -0.54 1.87
N ALA A 9 10.28 -0.84 0.58
CA ALA A 9 11.57 -0.72 -0.11
C ALA A 9 11.88 0.68 -0.66
N GLY A 10 10.93 1.61 -0.62
CA GLY A 10 11.10 2.96 -1.20
C GLY A 10 12.12 3.81 -0.43
N LYS A 11 13.00 4.49 -1.15
CA LYS A 11 14.07 5.34 -0.57
C LYS A 11 13.58 6.62 0.13
N GLY A 12 12.36 7.05 -0.10
CA GLY A 12 11.77 8.23 0.57
C GLY A 12 12.50 9.56 0.31
N THR A 13 13.13 9.73 -0.84
CA THR A 13 14.03 10.86 -1.18
C THR A 13 13.45 12.25 -0.96
N ARG A 14 12.11 12.38 -0.97
CA ARG A 14 11.41 13.65 -0.71
C ARG A 14 11.47 14.12 0.75
N MET A 15 11.95 13.31 1.67
CA MET A 15 12.14 13.67 3.09
C MET A 15 13.56 14.10 3.43
N GLY A 16 14.44 14.19 2.44
CA GLY A 16 15.83 14.61 2.60
C GLY A 16 16.83 13.48 2.35
N PRO A 17 18.09 13.84 2.09
CA PRO A 17 19.17 12.85 1.92
C PRO A 17 19.42 12.13 3.24
N ASN A 18 19.63 10.83 3.19
CA ASN A 18 19.94 9.95 4.34
C ASN A 18 18.84 9.78 5.39
N VAL A 19 17.61 10.23 5.13
CA VAL A 19 16.47 10.02 6.04
C VAL A 19 15.66 8.81 5.55
N ASP A 20 15.63 7.74 6.34
CA ASP A 20 14.67 6.66 6.11
C ASP A 20 13.33 7.02 6.74
N LYS A 21 12.41 7.53 5.92
CA LYS A 21 11.10 8.00 6.38
C LYS A 21 10.29 6.95 7.15
N LEU A 22 10.53 5.65 6.87
CA LEU A 22 9.79 4.58 7.51
C LEU A 22 10.22 4.36 8.97
N PHE A 23 11.46 4.77 9.30
CA PHE A 23 11.99 4.72 10.65
C PHE A 23 11.86 6.05 11.40
N LEU A 24 11.28 7.10 10.78
CA LEU A 24 10.94 8.32 11.51
C LEU A 24 9.91 8.02 12.59
N GLU A 25 10.18 8.54 13.79
CA GLU A 25 9.29 8.37 14.92
C GLU A 25 8.06 9.30 14.81
N VAL A 26 6.89 8.71 14.91
CA VAL A 26 5.60 9.41 14.96
C VAL A 26 4.79 8.80 16.10
N ALA A 27 4.31 9.64 17.02
CA ALA A 27 3.56 9.19 18.21
C ALA A 27 4.29 8.07 18.99
N GLY A 28 5.62 8.22 19.20
CA GLY A 28 6.44 7.32 20.01
C GLY A 28 6.82 5.99 19.35
N ARG A 29 6.60 5.83 18.03
CA ARG A 29 6.94 4.60 17.30
C ARG A 29 7.41 4.93 15.87
N PRO A 30 8.30 4.14 15.26
CA PRO A 30 8.62 4.26 13.84
C PRO A 30 7.36 4.18 12.98
N LEU A 31 7.31 4.98 11.92
CA LEU A 31 6.16 5.05 11.02
C LEU A 31 5.73 3.66 10.50
N ILE A 32 6.70 2.85 10.09
CA ILE A 32 6.44 1.49 9.60
C ILE A 32 5.88 0.55 10.68
N ALA A 33 6.25 0.75 11.96
CA ALA A 33 5.73 -0.07 13.05
C ALA A 33 4.23 0.11 13.22
N HIS A 34 3.70 1.34 13.05
CA HIS A 34 2.27 1.58 13.03
C HIS A 34 1.57 0.86 11.88
N THR A 35 2.13 0.94 10.66
CA THR A 35 1.55 0.26 9.50
C THR A 35 1.55 -1.25 9.70
N TRP A 36 2.68 -1.83 10.13
CA TRP A 36 2.79 -3.28 10.34
C TRP A 36 1.82 -3.76 11.40
N ASP A 37 1.71 -3.04 12.53
CA ASP A 37 0.80 -3.35 13.62
C ASP A 37 -0.67 -3.47 13.17
N ARG A 38 -1.12 -2.61 12.24
CA ARG A 38 -2.48 -2.68 11.67
C ARG A 38 -2.76 -4.03 11.01
N PHE A 39 -1.79 -4.57 10.29
CA PHE A 39 -1.93 -5.87 9.60
C PHE A 39 -1.65 -7.04 10.54
N ASP A 40 -0.71 -6.88 11.49
CA ASP A 40 -0.43 -7.91 12.50
C ASP A 40 -1.61 -8.13 13.44
N SER A 41 -2.30 -7.06 13.81
CA SER A 41 -3.47 -7.11 14.70
C SER A 41 -4.77 -7.48 13.96
N SER A 42 -4.81 -7.42 12.63
CA SER A 42 -6.03 -7.72 11.87
C SER A 42 -6.37 -9.22 11.89
N PRO A 43 -7.58 -9.62 12.32
CA PRO A 43 -8.00 -11.02 12.29
C PRO A 43 -8.19 -11.56 10.85
N ASP A 44 -8.31 -10.67 9.88
CA ASP A 44 -8.54 -11.02 8.46
C ASP A 44 -7.23 -11.31 7.71
N ILE A 45 -6.07 -11.14 8.34
CA ILE A 45 -4.73 -11.40 7.78
C ILE A 45 -4.10 -12.60 8.49
N ASP A 46 -3.63 -13.58 7.73
CA ASP A 46 -3.00 -14.79 8.26
C ASP A 46 -1.47 -14.74 8.23
N HIS A 47 -0.89 -14.08 7.23
CA HIS A 47 0.56 -14.04 6.99
C HIS A 47 0.98 -12.69 6.42
N ILE A 48 2.21 -12.25 6.72
CA ILE A 48 2.74 -10.96 6.28
C ILE A 48 4.05 -11.17 5.51
N VAL A 49 4.18 -10.51 4.37
CA VAL A 49 5.44 -10.34 3.64
C VAL A 49 5.79 -8.86 3.69
N VAL A 50 6.95 -8.53 4.25
CA VAL A 50 7.45 -7.15 4.23
C VAL A 50 8.54 -7.05 3.19
N VAL A 51 8.30 -6.21 2.18
CA VAL A 51 9.25 -5.97 1.11
C VAL A 51 10.12 -4.79 1.51
N VAL A 52 11.38 -5.06 1.83
CA VAL A 52 12.31 -4.09 2.40
C VAL A 52 13.43 -3.74 1.41
N ARG A 53 14.05 -2.60 1.60
CA ARG A 53 15.27 -2.26 0.86
C ARG A 53 16.38 -3.25 1.19
N GLU A 54 17.20 -3.57 0.23
CA GLU A 54 18.39 -4.40 0.40
C GLU A 54 19.27 -3.88 1.55
N GLY A 55 19.74 -4.77 2.41
CA GLY A 55 20.53 -4.43 3.59
C GLY A 55 19.71 -4.01 4.82
N MET A 56 18.39 -3.85 4.72
CA MET A 56 17.53 -3.43 5.84
C MET A 56 16.87 -4.60 6.60
N GLN A 57 17.11 -5.82 6.17
CA GLN A 57 16.44 -7.00 6.76
C GLN A 57 16.63 -7.11 8.27
N ASP A 58 17.84 -6.85 8.77
CA ASP A 58 18.11 -6.97 10.19
C ASP A 58 17.44 -5.87 11.01
N ALA A 59 17.41 -4.64 10.52
CA ALA A 59 16.66 -3.55 11.15
C ALA A 59 15.14 -3.88 11.27
N PHE A 60 14.56 -4.51 10.23
CA PHE A 60 13.17 -4.95 10.28
C PHE A 60 12.93 -6.17 11.18
N LYS A 61 13.91 -7.07 11.34
CA LYS A 61 13.84 -8.16 12.34
C LYS A 61 13.87 -7.61 13.76
N GLU A 62 14.76 -6.64 14.03
CA GLU A 62 14.82 -5.96 15.33
C GLU A 62 13.53 -5.23 15.64
N LEU A 63 12.98 -4.48 14.67
CA LEU A 63 11.67 -3.83 14.79
C LEU A 63 10.58 -4.84 15.14
N ALA A 64 10.54 -5.99 14.46
CA ALA A 64 9.52 -7.01 14.72
C ALA A 64 9.63 -7.58 16.13
N ARG A 65 10.86 -7.73 16.65
CA ARG A 65 11.13 -8.20 18.01
C ARG A 65 10.75 -7.15 19.05
N GLU A 66 11.12 -5.89 18.83
CA GLU A 66 10.86 -4.77 19.74
C GLU A 66 9.35 -4.57 19.90
N TYR A 67 8.59 -4.53 18.79
CA TYR A 67 7.15 -4.32 18.80
C TYR A 67 6.33 -5.60 18.95
N LYS A 68 7.00 -6.77 19.12
CA LYS A 68 6.39 -8.08 19.41
C LYS A 68 5.28 -8.47 18.42
N PHE A 69 5.54 -8.29 17.12
CA PHE A 69 4.60 -8.75 16.10
C PHE A 69 4.42 -10.27 16.17
N ARG A 70 3.17 -10.72 16.03
CA ARG A 70 2.76 -12.10 16.38
C ARG A 70 2.58 -12.99 15.17
N LYS A 71 2.15 -12.41 14.04
CA LYS A 71 1.94 -13.20 12.83
C LYS A 71 3.26 -13.65 12.23
N THR A 72 3.20 -14.81 11.60
CA THR A 72 4.34 -15.26 10.80
C THR A 72 4.60 -14.28 9.68
N PHE A 73 5.85 -13.91 9.49
CA PHE A 73 6.24 -12.99 8.46
C PHE A 73 7.48 -13.44 7.69
N LYS A 74 7.64 -12.91 6.47
CA LYS A 74 8.87 -13.01 5.67
C LYS A 74 9.35 -11.63 5.29
N LEU A 75 10.68 -11.46 5.24
CA LEU A 75 11.33 -10.26 4.70
C LEU A 75 11.92 -10.61 3.34
N VAL A 76 11.60 -9.79 2.33
CA VAL A 76 12.15 -9.96 0.98
C VAL A 76 12.71 -8.64 0.47
N ALA A 77 13.74 -8.72 -0.37
CA ALA A 77 14.30 -7.53 -0.99
C ALA A 77 13.33 -6.94 -2.02
N GLY A 78 13.21 -5.61 -2.03
CA GLY A 78 12.48 -4.89 -3.07
C GLY A 78 13.17 -4.94 -4.41
N GLY A 79 12.48 -4.48 -5.43
CA GLY A 79 13.01 -4.33 -6.78
C GLY A 79 13.36 -2.86 -7.09
N ARG A 80 13.64 -2.61 -8.37
CA ARG A 80 14.00 -1.27 -8.86
C ARG A 80 12.85 -0.28 -8.71
N GLU A 81 11.63 -0.75 -9.00
CA GLU A 81 10.41 0.04 -8.94
C GLU A 81 9.41 -0.58 -7.94
N ARG A 82 8.30 0.16 -7.66
CA ARG A 82 7.26 -0.33 -6.76
C ARG A 82 6.64 -1.63 -7.27
N GLN A 83 6.35 -1.72 -8.57
CA GLN A 83 5.79 -2.92 -9.20
C GLN A 83 6.71 -4.15 -9.07
N ASP A 84 8.05 -3.97 -9.16
CA ASP A 84 9.02 -5.05 -8.95
C ASP A 84 9.05 -5.49 -7.50
N SER A 85 8.92 -4.54 -6.56
CA SER A 85 8.83 -4.84 -5.14
C SER A 85 7.57 -5.65 -4.81
N VAL A 86 6.43 -5.30 -5.39
CA VAL A 86 5.19 -6.08 -5.26
C VAL A 86 5.34 -7.46 -5.87
N TRP A 87 5.95 -7.58 -7.05
CA TRP A 87 6.26 -8.87 -7.67
C TRP A 87 7.08 -9.77 -6.75
N ASN A 88 8.17 -9.25 -6.17
CA ASN A 88 9.00 -10.00 -5.24
C ASN A 88 8.21 -10.45 -3.99
N GLY A 89 7.34 -9.58 -3.49
CA GLY A 89 6.43 -9.90 -2.40
C GLY A 89 5.47 -11.05 -2.76
N LEU A 90 4.87 -11.03 -3.95
CA LEU A 90 3.97 -12.08 -4.43
C LEU A 90 4.65 -13.45 -4.54
N GLN A 91 5.93 -13.50 -4.94
CA GLN A 91 6.69 -14.76 -5.00
C GLN A 91 6.97 -15.35 -3.60
N ALA A 92 6.86 -14.54 -2.55
CA ALA A 92 7.19 -14.93 -1.18
C ALA A 92 5.97 -15.29 -0.32
N VAL A 93 4.74 -15.01 -0.77
CA VAL A 93 3.54 -15.40 -0.01
C VAL A 93 3.41 -16.91 0.12
N SER A 94 2.59 -17.37 1.03
CA SER A 94 2.32 -18.80 1.20
C SER A 94 1.62 -19.36 -0.05
N ALA A 95 1.97 -20.60 -0.44
CA ALA A 95 1.28 -21.33 -1.52
C ALA A 95 -0.23 -21.52 -1.27
N LYS A 96 -0.68 -21.36 -0.02
CA LYS A 96 -2.10 -21.41 0.36
C LYS A 96 -2.82 -20.06 0.25
N THR A 97 -2.12 -19.02 -0.21
CA THR A 97 -2.70 -17.66 -0.30
C THR A 97 -3.73 -17.58 -1.41
N GLU A 98 -4.93 -17.18 -1.06
CA GLU A 98 -6.03 -16.93 -2.00
C GLU A 98 -6.25 -15.44 -2.23
N ILE A 99 -6.07 -14.63 -1.17
CA ILE A 99 -6.23 -13.17 -1.19
C ILE A 99 -4.91 -12.51 -0.78
N VAL A 100 -4.54 -11.47 -1.49
CA VAL A 100 -3.37 -10.64 -1.21
C VAL A 100 -3.81 -9.20 -1.00
N ALA A 101 -3.47 -8.62 0.16
CA ALA A 101 -3.65 -7.21 0.45
C ALA A 101 -2.29 -6.48 0.35
N ILE A 102 -2.14 -5.59 -0.62
CA ILE A 102 -0.91 -4.84 -0.85
C ILE A 102 -1.02 -3.48 -0.16
N GLN A 103 -0.07 -3.20 0.71
CA GLN A 103 -0.07 -2.01 1.57
C GLN A 103 1.19 -1.19 1.40
N ASP A 104 1.05 0.12 1.23
CA ASP A 104 2.17 1.05 1.35
C ASP A 104 2.65 1.13 2.81
N GLY A 105 3.92 0.86 3.08
CA GLY A 105 4.51 0.95 4.43
C GLY A 105 4.42 2.35 5.06
N ALA A 106 4.18 3.36 4.26
CA ALA A 106 4.05 4.75 4.68
C ALA A 106 2.60 5.22 4.95
N ARG A 107 1.61 4.29 5.11
CA ARG A 107 0.23 4.61 5.51
C ARG A 107 -0.11 4.01 6.87
N PRO A 108 0.27 4.68 7.96
CA PRO A 108 0.16 4.12 9.31
C PRO A 108 -1.27 4.17 9.88
N CYS A 109 -2.17 4.92 9.24
CA CYS A 109 -3.54 5.15 9.74
C CYS A 109 -4.58 4.22 9.11
N THR A 110 -4.17 3.18 8.38
CA THR A 110 -5.10 2.21 7.76
C THR A 110 -5.97 1.55 8.84
N SER A 111 -7.29 1.64 8.70
CA SER A 111 -8.21 1.09 9.70
C SER A 111 -8.48 -0.41 9.47
N MET A 112 -8.92 -1.12 10.53
CA MET A 112 -9.29 -2.53 10.44
C MET A 112 -10.50 -2.74 9.53
N GLU A 113 -11.43 -1.79 9.53
CA GLU A 113 -12.64 -1.82 8.72
C GLU A 113 -12.29 -1.79 7.23
N ILE A 114 -11.35 -0.93 6.81
CA ILE A 114 -10.97 -0.85 5.39
C ILE A 114 -10.17 -2.07 4.96
N ILE A 115 -9.33 -2.65 5.83
CA ILE A 115 -8.64 -3.93 5.56
C ILE A 115 -9.68 -5.02 5.28
N ARG A 116 -10.64 -5.21 6.18
CA ARG A 116 -11.73 -6.19 6.03
C ARG A 116 -12.56 -5.93 4.79
N ALA A 117 -13.03 -4.70 4.60
CA ALA A 117 -13.93 -4.36 3.49
C ALA A 117 -13.27 -4.59 2.11
N THR A 118 -11.97 -4.29 1.97
CA THR A 118 -11.24 -4.56 0.71
C THR A 118 -11.04 -6.06 0.49
N ILE A 119 -10.80 -6.86 1.54
CA ILE A 119 -10.70 -8.32 1.45
C ILE A 119 -12.02 -8.93 1.01
N GLU A 120 -13.14 -8.53 1.61
CA GLU A 120 -14.48 -9.02 1.25
C GLU A 120 -14.85 -8.65 -0.19
N ALA A 121 -14.55 -7.41 -0.60
CA ALA A 121 -14.80 -6.95 -1.96
C ALA A 121 -13.94 -7.73 -2.99
N ALA A 122 -12.66 -7.95 -2.70
CA ALA A 122 -11.77 -8.74 -3.57
C ALA A 122 -12.20 -10.20 -3.69
N ARG A 123 -12.71 -10.81 -2.62
CA ARG A 123 -13.30 -12.15 -2.69
C ARG A 123 -14.47 -12.22 -3.66
N LYS A 124 -15.30 -11.17 -3.72
CA LYS A 124 -16.47 -11.11 -4.59
C LYS A 124 -16.10 -10.79 -6.04
N VAL A 125 -15.31 -9.74 -6.25
CA VAL A 125 -15.07 -9.13 -7.58
C VAL A 125 -13.74 -9.58 -8.21
N GLY A 126 -12.77 -10.02 -7.41
CA GLY A 126 -11.41 -10.36 -7.85
C GLY A 126 -10.37 -9.31 -7.52
N ALA A 127 -10.75 -8.03 -7.52
CA ALA A 127 -9.87 -6.90 -7.18
C ALA A 127 -10.67 -5.79 -6.48
N ALA A 128 -10.06 -5.16 -5.47
CA ALA A 128 -10.64 -4.04 -4.73
C ALA A 128 -9.55 -3.09 -4.22
N VAL A 129 -9.90 -1.84 -3.99
CA VAL A 129 -8.94 -0.83 -3.52
C VAL A 129 -9.61 0.16 -2.57
N ALA A 130 -8.90 0.50 -1.49
CA ALA A 130 -9.28 1.60 -0.62
C ALA A 130 -9.16 2.93 -1.36
N ALA A 131 -10.20 3.75 -1.32
CA ALA A 131 -10.21 5.04 -1.99
C ALA A 131 -11.06 6.06 -1.23
N GLN A 132 -10.82 7.34 -1.46
CA GLN A 132 -11.64 8.44 -0.97
C GLN A 132 -12.21 9.24 -2.14
N ARG A 133 -13.42 9.77 -1.97
CA ARG A 133 -13.98 10.70 -2.94
C ARG A 133 -13.17 11.99 -2.97
N VAL A 134 -12.98 12.53 -4.16
CA VAL A 134 -12.32 13.82 -4.31
C VAL A 134 -13.30 14.91 -3.90
N THR A 135 -12.89 15.73 -2.92
CA THR A 135 -13.71 16.86 -2.40
C THR A 135 -13.37 18.19 -3.04
N ASP A 136 -12.12 18.38 -3.45
CA ASP A 136 -11.66 19.61 -4.09
C ASP A 136 -12.09 19.68 -5.57
N THR A 137 -12.10 20.90 -6.12
CA THR A 137 -12.27 21.08 -7.56
C THR A 137 -10.99 20.67 -8.28
N VAL A 138 -11.09 19.67 -9.16
CA VAL A 138 -9.95 19.17 -9.95
C VAL A 138 -9.95 19.82 -11.33
N LYS A 139 -8.77 20.33 -11.71
CA LYS A 139 -8.52 20.91 -13.04
C LYS A 139 -7.54 20.01 -13.80
N GLU A 140 -7.80 19.82 -15.07
CA GLU A 140 -6.81 19.35 -16.02
C GLU A 140 -6.09 20.57 -16.60
N ALA A 141 -4.76 20.54 -16.63
CA ALA A 141 -3.91 21.64 -17.11
C ALA A 141 -2.84 21.11 -18.07
N ASP A 142 -2.33 22.01 -18.91
CA ASP A 142 -1.17 21.75 -19.76
C ASP A 142 0.16 21.82 -18.98
N ALA A 143 1.29 21.66 -19.69
CA ALA A 143 2.62 21.70 -19.10
C ALA A 143 3.01 23.08 -18.55
N GLU A 144 2.42 24.14 -19.05
CA GLU A 144 2.60 25.55 -18.64
C GLU A 144 1.72 25.92 -17.45
N GLY A 145 0.84 24.99 -16.98
CA GLY A 145 -0.07 25.20 -15.86
C GLY A 145 -1.37 25.95 -16.23
N MET A 146 -1.65 26.11 -17.50
CA MET A 146 -2.91 26.73 -17.97
C MET A 146 -4.04 25.70 -17.90
N VAL A 147 -5.18 26.13 -17.33
CA VAL A 147 -6.35 25.27 -17.14
C VAL A 147 -6.98 24.92 -18.49
N HIS A 148 -7.05 23.63 -18.78
CA HIS A 148 -7.72 23.09 -19.95
C HIS A 148 -9.22 22.88 -19.67
N ARG A 149 -9.56 22.17 -18.58
CA ARG A 149 -10.95 21.94 -18.16
C ARG A 149 -11.10 21.61 -16.69
N THR A 150 -12.33 21.74 -16.18
CA THR A 150 -12.73 21.23 -14.87
C THR A 150 -13.24 19.80 -15.02
N LEU A 151 -12.74 18.88 -14.19
CA LEU A 151 -13.21 17.50 -14.16
C LEU A 151 -14.45 17.37 -13.25
N ASP A 152 -15.36 16.49 -13.63
CA ASP A 152 -16.51 16.14 -12.79
C ASP A 152 -16.05 15.29 -11.60
N ARG A 153 -15.84 15.95 -10.45
CA ARG A 153 -15.36 15.30 -9.23
C ARG A 153 -16.30 14.24 -8.67
N SER A 154 -17.59 14.24 -9.04
CA SER A 154 -18.53 13.21 -8.57
C SER A 154 -18.13 11.80 -9.00
N ARG A 155 -17.31 11.68 -10.04
CA ARG A 155 -16.78 10.44 -10.60
C ARG A 155 -15.31 10.18 -10.26
N LEU A 156 -14.66 11.09 -9.52
CA LEU A 156 -13.23 11.00 -9.21
C LEU A 156 -13.00 10.47 -7.80
N TRP A 157 -12.02 9.59 -7.71
CA TRP A 157 -11.58 8.97 -6.46
C TRP A 157 -10.07 9.06 -6.31
N ALA A 158 -9.62 9.41 -5.12
CA ALA A 158 -8.21 9.32 -4.74
C ALA A 158 -7.93 7.90 -4.23
N VAL A 159 -7.21 7.13 -5.03
CA VAL A 159 -6.88 5.74 -4.73
C VAL A 159 -5.77 5.67 -3.66
N GLN A 160 -5.92 4.74 -2.73
CA GLN A 160 -5.02 4.52 -1.61
C GLN A 160 -4.57 3.05 -1.54
N THR A 161 -4.10 2.60 -0.38
CA THR A 161 -3.95 1.19 -0.03
C THR A 161 -4.67 0.91 1.31
N PRO A 162 -5.12 -0.34 1.56
CA PRO A 162 -4.76 -1.56 0.86
C PRO A 162 -5.39 -1.66 -0.55
N GLN A 163 -4.63 -2.24 -1.48
CA GLN A 163 -5.09 -2.73 -2.76
C GLN A 163 -5.14 -4.24 -2.66
N THR A 164 -6.32 -4.83 -2.79
CA THR A 164 -6.56 -6.22 -2.41
C THR A 164 -7.08 -7.02 -3.60
N PHE A 165 -6.53 -8.20 -3.79
CA PHE A 165 -6.77 -9.00 -4.98
C PHE A 165 -6.90 -10.49 -4.64
N ARG A 166 -7.61 -11.25 -5.47
CA ARG A 166 -7.34 -12.68 -5.57
C ARG A 166 -5.91 -12.87 -6.07
N TYR A 167 -5.19 -13.78 -5.45
CA TYR A 167 -3.77 -14.02 -5.78
C TYR A 167 -3.55 -14.26 -7.28
N THR A 168 -4.38 -15.10 -7.88
CA THR A 168 -4.28 -15.42 -9.32
C THR A 168 -4.52 -14.23 -10.22
N VAL A 169 -5.37 -13.28 -9.82
CA VAL A 169 -5.67 -12.06 -10.58
C VAL A 169 -4.45 -11.13 -10.59
N ILE A 170 -3.91 -10.81 -9.43
CA ILE A 170 -2.76 -9.88 -9.37
C ILE A 170 -1.48 -10.52 -9.95
N LEU A 171 -1.29 -11.81 -9.77
CA LEU A 171 -0.18 -12.52 -10.38
C LEU A 171 -0.23 -12.39 -11.91
N HIS A 172 -1.37 -12.73 -12.52
CA HIS A 172 -1.56 -12.61 -13.97
C HIS A 172 -1.40 -11.16 -14.47
N ALA A 173 -1.96 -10.18 -13.76
CA ALA A 173 -1.84 -8.77 -14.12
C ALA A 173 -0.38 -8.31 -14.16
N LEU A 174 0.41 -8.67 -13.14
CA LEU A 174 1.84 -8.31 -13.11
C LEU A 174 2.70 -9.13 -14.07
N GLU A 175 2.32 -10.36 -14.41
CA GLU A 175 2.95 -11.11 -15.51
C GLU A 175 2.81 -10.37 -16.85
N VAL A 176 1.61 -9.85 -17.14
CA VAL A 176 1.33 -9.06 -18.35
C VAL A 176 2.13 -7.74 -18.34
N VAL A 177 2.15 -7.03 -17.19
CA VAL A 177 2.99 -5.82 -17.03
C VAL A 177 4.45 -6.11 -17.36
N ARG A 178 5.01 -7.18 -16.80
CA ARG A 178 6.41 -7.57 -16.99
C ARG A 178 6.69 -8.00 -18.45
N LYS A 179 5.81 -8.80 -19.04
CA LYS A 179 5.94 -9.26 -20.43
C LYS A 179 5.95 -8.09 -21.41
N ASN A 180 5.13 -7.08 -21.16
CA ASN A 180 5.00 -5.90 -22.02
C ASN A 180 5.98 -4.78 -21.66
N ALA A 181 6.85 -4.97 -20.66
CA ALA A 181 7.72 -3.93 -20.10
C ALA A 181 6.94 -2.63 -19.76
N ALA A 182 5.68 -2.77 -19.34
CA ALA A 182 4.81 -1.64 -19.02
C ALA A 182 5.18 -1.05 -17.64
N SER A 183 4.98 0.25 -17.49
CA SER A 183 5.05 0.94 -16.18
C SER A 183 3.64 1.25 -15.71
N VAL A 184 3.33 0.86 -14.49
CA VAL A 184 2.02 1.11 -13.88
C VAL A 184 2.19 1.98 -12.62
N THR A 185 1.22 2.84 -12.39
CA THR A 185 1.25 3.77 -11.24
C THR A 185 0.94 3.06 -9.93
N ASP A 186 0.08 2.04 -10.00
CA ASP A 186 -0.32 1.21 -8.86
C ASP A 186 -0.73 -0.21 -9.33
N ASP A 187 -1.13 -1.05 -8.37
CA ASP A 187 -1.46 -2.45 -8.67
C ASP A 187 -2.84 -2.59 -9.35
N THR A 188 -3.73 -1.59 -9.19
CA THR A 188 -5.03 -1.60 -9.87
C THR A 188 -4.90 -1.26 -11.35
N ALA A 189 -3.96 -0.38 -11.73
CA ALA A 189 -3.66 -0.10 -13.13
C ALA A 189 -3.16 -1.36 -13.87
N ALA A 190 -2.45 -2.26 -13.19
CA ALA A 190 -2.10 -3.57 -13.77
C ALA A 190 -3.35 -4.42 -14.06
N CYS A 191 -4.35 -4.38 -13.19
CA CYS A 191 -5.63 -5.08 -13.40
C CYS A 191 -6.42 -4.51 -14.60
N GLU A 192 -6.36 -3.19 -14.82
CA GLU A 192 -6.99 -2.54 -15.97
C GLU A 192 -6.43 -3.07 -17.30
N LEU A 193 -5.11 -3.34 -17.37
CA LEU A 193 -4.46 -3.90 -18.57
C LEU A 193 -5.00 -5.29 -18.98
N ILE A 194 -5.53 -6.03 -18.03
CA ILE A 194 -6.13 -7.36 -18.29
C ILE A 194 -7.67 -7.33 -18.29
N GLY A 195 -8.29 -6.15 -18.25
CA GLY A 195 -9.74 -5.99 -18.23
C GLY A 195 -10.41 -6.48 -16.92
N GLN A 196 -9.65 -6.65 -15.85
CA GLN A 196 -10.19 -7.06 -14.56
C GLN A 196 -10.91 -5.89 -13.86
N PRO A 197 -12.20 -6.01 -13.56
CA PRO A 197 -12.91 -4.98 -12.80
C PRO A 197 -12.31 -4.80 -11.40
N VAL A 198 -12.17 -3.55 -10.96
CA VAL A 198 -11.66 -3.18 -9.64
C VAL A 198 -12.76 -2.46 -8.85
N LYS A 199 -13.08 -2.97 -7.67
CA LYS A 199 -14.07 -2.35 -6.77
C LYS A 199 -13.42 -1.26 -5.93
N LEU A 200 -13.88 -0.01 -6.05
CA LEU A 200 -13.55 1.06 -5.11
C LEU A 200 -14.28 0.82 -3.78
N VAL A 201 -13.54 0.80 -2.69
CA VAL A 201 -14.06 0.67 -1.31
C VAL A 201 -13.80 1.99 -0.61
N GLU A 202 -14.85 2.67 -0.21
CA GLU A 202 -14.76 4.00 0.38
C GLU A 202 -14.08 3.94 1.77
N CYS A 203 -12.99 4.66 1.93
CA CYS A 203 -12.30 4.82 3.21
C CYS A 203 -12.87 6.03 3.93
N LEU A 204 -13.69 5.79 4.95
CA LEU A 204 -14.40 6.83 5.70
C LEU A 204 -13.50 7.53 6.74
N THR A 205 -12.38 6.93 7.10
CA THR A 205 -11.41 7.50 8.03
C THR A 205 -10.17 8.04 7.29
N PRO A 206 -9.48 9.06 7.81
CA PRO A 206 -8.24 9.53 7.21
C PRO A 206 -7.19 8.43 7.13
N ASN A 207 -6.66 8.18 5.93
CA ASN A 207 -5.60 7.21 5.66
C ASN A 207 -4.47 7.85 4.82
N PRO A 208 -3.85 8.95 5.33
CA PRO A 208 -2.84 9.67 4.58
C PRO A 208 -1.56 8.84 4.41
N LYS A 209 -0.84 9.10 3.31
CA LYS A 209 0.49 8.57 3.05
C LYS A 209 1.53 9.60 3.48
N ALA A 210 2.48 9.20 4.33
CA ALA A 210 3.65 10.01 4.62
C ALA A 210 4.50 10.16 3.35
N THR A 211 4.50 11.34 2.76
CA THR A 211 5.25 11.67 1.53
C THR A 211 6.33 12.69 1.75
N SER A 212 6.10 13.61 2.70
CA SER A 212 6.98 14.70 3.09
C SER A 212 6.99 14.90 4.60
N THR A 213 7.93 15.69 5.12
CA THR A 213 7.97 16.06 6.54
C THR A 213 6.75 16.87 6.98
N ALA A 214 6.09 17.58 6.05
CA ALA A 214 4.86 18.32 6.32
C ALA A 214 3.68 17.43 6.72
N ASP A 215 3.71 16.14 6.37
CA ASP A 215 2.65 15.19 6.72
C ASP A 215 2.75 14.72 8.20
N LEU A 216 3.94 14.81 8.82
CA LEU A 216 4.20 14.25 10.14
C LEU A 216 3.33 14.82 11.26
N PRO A 217 3.07 16.15 11.36
CA PRO A 217 2.19 16.70 12.38
C PRO A 217 0.76 16.15 12.28
N TYR A 218 0.22 16.02 11.08
CA TYR A 218 -1.09 15.45 10.86
C TYR A 218 -1.15 13.97 11.23
N LEU A 219 -0.14 13.20 10.84
CA LEU A 219 -0.02 11.79 11.24
C LEU A 219 0.09 11.62 12.75
N LYS A 220 0.87 12.47 13.43
CA LYS A 220 1.00 12.47 14.89
C LYS A 220 -0.35 12.72 15.58
N MET A 221 -1.14 13.67 15.07
CA MET A 221 -2.48 13.94 15.57
C MET A 221 -3.42 12.74 15.39
N LEU A 222 -3.35 12.03 14.27
CA LEU A 222 -4.19 10.87 14.00
C LEU A 222 -3.82 9.63 14.82
N LEU A 223 -2.53 9.41 15.06
CA LEU A 223 -1.99 8.24 15.76
C LEU A 223 -1.93 8.40 17.28
N GLY A 224 -1.95 9.62 17.78
CA GLY A 224 -1.90 9.94 19.21
C GLY A 224 -3.28 9.98 19.89
N ARG A 225 -4.34 9.56 19.20
CA ARG A 225 -5.72 9.49 19.74
C ARG A 225 -6.00 8.18 20.42
#